data_775e0baee45224f43e710e11f721d3b0
#
_entry.id   775e0baee45224f43e710e11f721d3b0
#
_cell.length_a   1.000
_cell.length_b   1.000
_cell.length_c   1.000
_cell.angle_alpha   90.00
_cell.angle_beta   90.00
_cell.angle_gamma   90.00
#
_symmetry.space_group_name_H-M   'P 1'
#
loop_
_entity.id
_entity.type
_entity.pdbx_description
1 polymer ?
#
loop_
_entity_poly.entity_id
_entity_poly.type
_entity_poly.pdbx_seq_one_letter_code
_entity_poly.pdbx_strand_id
1 'polypeptide(L)'
;MKKWTGNNRAKWHDYTSKCIYHITLMKSPEIPPFGTLAGDCSLKPGTPGAPYIKASPLGQAVKRALREIPDIHPSLRLYQYALMPDHLHMLLSAEAPLDEIIGRKIAIFKVRVNRYHGTRGVFMKGFNDQIIGPNRDLGTLFRYLRDNPYRLAVRRHSPDFFRRIDNVQLGGETWQAYGNLHLLDNPFKEQVVVHRADSAETRADNLGRWLCAAQNGGVLVSPFISKDEKEVRRLAEE
;
A
#
# COMPACT_ATOMS: atom_id res chain seq x y z
N MET A 1 -8.94 -17.29 -4.87
CA MET A 1 -7.75 -16.95 -4.04
C MET A 1 -6.65 -17.96 -4.30
N LYS A 2 -5.50 -17.57 -4.92
CA LYS A 2 -4.35 -18.48 -5.08
C LYS A 2 -3.81 -18.79 -3.68
N LYS A 3 -3.80 -20.07 -3.30
CA LYS A 3 -3.13 -20.56 -2.08
C LYS A 3 -1.65 -20.19 -2.16
N TRP A 4 -1.19 -19.37 -1.23
CA TRP A 4 0.21 -19.01 -1.10
C TRP A 4 0.99 -20.25 -0.59
N THR A 5 1.79 -20.83 -1.45
CA THR A 5 2.70 -21.94 -1.11
C THR A 5 4.07 -21.33 -0.82
N GLY A 6 4.47 -21.27 0.43
CA GLY A 6 5.61 -20.50 0.98
C GLY A 6 7.03 -20.79 0.43
N ASN A 7 7.18 -21.24 -0.81
CA ASN A 7 8.45 -21.58 -1.43
C ASN A 7 8.79 -20.78 -2.70
N ASN A 8 8.11 -19.68 -2.98
CA ASN A 8 8.40 -18.83 -4.16
C ASN A 8 9.50 -17.80 -3.86
N ARG A 9 10.66 -18.25 -3.37
CA ARG A 9 11.85 -17.41 -3.30
C ARG A 9 12.45 -17.23 -4.69
N ALA A 10 12.95 -16.03 -4.98
CA ALA A 10 13.65 -15.77 -6.22
C ALA A 10 14.96 -16.59 -6.27
N LYS A 11 15.01 -17.59 -7.14
CA LYS A 11 16.16 -18.51 -7.25
C LYS A 11 17.46 -17.81 -7.69
N TRP A 12 17.31 -16.65 -8.33
CA TRP A 12 18.42 -15.85 -8.85
C TRP A 12 19.01 -14.89 -7.81
N HIS A 13 18.37 -14.71 -6.63
CA HIS A 13 18.74 -13.74 -5.63
C HIS A 13 19.46 -14.38 -4.44
N ASP A 14 20.59 -13.81 -4.06
CA ASP A 14 21.29 -14.15 -2.83
C ASP A 14 20.68 -13.40 -1.65
N TYR A 15 19.94 -14.10 -0.82
CA TYR A 15 19.24 -13.56 0.36
C TYR A 15 20.16 -13.24 1.55
N THR A 16 21.48 -13.36 1.39
CA THR A 16 22.49 -12.84 2.32
C THR A 16 23.08 -11.51 1.85
N SER A 17 22.85 -11.14 0.59
CA SER A 17 23.44 -9.95 -0.01
C SER A 17 22.82 -8.64 0.51
N LYS A 18 23.56 -7.54 0.37
CA LYS A 18 23.06 -6.18 0.61
C LYS A 18 21.88 -5.89 -0.30
N CYS A 19 20.70 -5.67 0.29
CA CYS A 19 19.47 -5.43 -0.45
C CYS A 19 18.38 -4.81 0.41
N ILE A 20 17.40 -4.17 -0.22
CA ILE A 20 16.18 -3.70 0.45
C ILE A 20 15.04 -4.66 0.14
N TYR A 21 14.32 -5.05 1.18
CA TYR A 21 13.19 -5.97 1.09
C TYR A 21 11.91 -5.32 1.62
N HIS A 22 10.83 -5.38 0.83
CA HIS A 22 9.49 -5.16 1.33
C HIS A 22 8.91 -6.50 1.76
N ILE A 23 8.75 -6.70 3.05
CA ILE A 23 8.30 -7.96 3.66
C ILE A 23 6.87 -7.81 4.17
N THR A 24 6.04 -8.81 3.89
CA THR A 24 4.67 -8.90 4.40
C THR A 24 4.51 -10.17 5.23
N LEU A 25 4.09 -10.01 6.48
CA LEU A 25 3.78 -11.08 7.41
C LEU A 25 2.28 -11.12 7.69
N MET A 26 1.63 -12.22 7.37
CA MET A 26 0.23 -12.44 7.68
C MET A 26 0.07 -12.95 9.10
N LYS A 27 -0.93 -12.44 9.81
CA LYS A 27 -1.40 -12.95 11.10
C LYS A 27 -2.05 -14.33 10.89
N SER A 28 -1.84 -15.25 11.84
CA SER A 28 -2.58 -16.51 11.83
C SER A 28 -4.08 -16.27 12.06
N PRO A 29 -4.98 -17.04 11.42
CA PRO A 29 -6.42 -16.81 11.51
C PRO A 29 -6.97 -16.79 12.94
N GLU A 30 -6.48 -17.68 13.80
CA GLU A 30 -6.93 -17.89 15.17
C GLU A 30 -6.47 -16.78 16.14
N ILE A 31 -5.51 -15.97 15.72
CA ILE A 31 -4.93 -14.93 16.55
C ILE A 31 -5.76 -13.64 16.45
N PRO A 32 -5.96 -12.90 17.56
CA PRO A 32 -6.66 -11.61 17.54
C PRO A 32 -5.99 -10.59 16.62
N PRO A 33 -6.72 -9.56 16.16
CA PRO A 33 -6.14 -8.50 15.35
C PRO A 33 -4.99 -7.76 16.05
N PHE A 34 -3.99 -7.34 15.29
CA PHE A 34 -2.89 -6.51 15.79
C PHE A 34 -3.36 -5.12 16.26
N GLY A 35 -4.56 -4.73 15.91
CA GLY A 35 -5.17 -3.47 16.31
C GLY A 35 -6.48 -3.21 15.59
N THR A 36 -7.07 -2.07 15.90
CA THR A 36 -8.32 -1.59 15.30
C THR A 36 -8.06 -0.32 14.51
N LEU A 37 -8.79 -0.14 13.41
CA LEU A 37 -8.78 1.09 12.64
C LEU A 37 -9.47 2.19 13.45
N ALA A 38 -8.84 3.36 13.52
CA ALA A 38 -9.33 4.57 14.16
C ALA A 38 -8.96 5.79 13.29
N GLY A 39 -9.54 6.94 13.61
CA GLY A 39 -9.31 8.19 12.88
C GLY A 39 -10.39 8.47 11.84
N ASP A 40 -10.30 9.66 11.25
CA ASP A 40 -11.28 10.20 10.31
C ASP A 40 -10.79 10.05 8.86
N CYS A 41 -11.55 9.32 8.03
CA CYS A 41 -11.21 9.07 6.63
C CYS A 41 -11.43 10.29 5.70
N SER A 42 -12.03 11.37 6.17
CA SER A 42 -12.10 12.63 5.43
C SER A 42 -10.78 13.41 5.47
N LEU A 43 -9.90 13.06 6.43
CA LEU A 43 -8.61 13.72 6.60
C LEU A 43 -7.52 13.08 5.73
N LYS A 44 -6.65 13.90 5.13
CA LYS A 44 -5.53 13.42 4.30
C LYS A 44 -4.55 12.56 5.12
N PRO A 45 -3.98 11.49 4.53
CA PRO A 45 -2.97 10.68 5.19
C PRO A 45 -1.78 11.50 5.73
N GLY A 46 -1.38 11.21 6.97
CA GLY A 46 -0.27 11.91 7.64
C GLY A 46 -0.65 13.19 8.37
N THR A 47 -1.92 13.62 8.32
CA THR A 47 -2.41 14.74 9.15
C THR A 47 -2.88 14.24 10.53
N PRO A 48 -2.86 15.08 11.57
CA PRO A 48 -3.43 14.73 12.87
C PRO A 48 -4.90 14.31 12.75
N GLY A 49 -5.26 13.16 13.34
CA GLY A 49 -6.62 12.61 13.26
C GLY A 49 -6.93 11.76 12.04
N ALA A 50 -6.06 11.74 11.02
CA ALA A 50 -6.20 10.85 9.87
C ALA A 50 -6.22 9.36 10.29
N PRO A 51 -6.71 8.44 9.44
CA PRO A 51 -6.80 7.03 9.78
C PRO A 51 -5.48 6.40 10.22
N TYR A 52 -5.52 5.68 11.32
CA TYR A 52 -4.39 4.94 11.88
C TYR A 52 -4.86 3.62 12.52
N ILE A 53 -3.93 2.74 12.82
CA ILE A 53 -4.22 1.51 13.57
C ILE A 53 -3.86 1.72 15.05
N LYS A 54 -4.89 1.76 15.90
CA LYS A 54 -4.74 1.70 17.36
C LYS A 54 -4.32 0.28 17.73
N ALA A 55 -3.04 0.12 18.09
CA ALA A 55 -2.46 -1.19 18.35
C ALA A 55 -3.09 -1.85 19.58
N SER A 56 -3.44 -3.13 19.46
CA SER A 56 -3.81 -4.01 20.57
C SER A 56 -2.57 -4.37 21.42
N PRO A 57 -2.71 -5.06 22.57
CA PRO A 57 -1.57 -5.60 23.31
C PRO A 57 -0.64 -6.45 22.43
N LEU A 58 -1.21 -7.26 21.54
CA LEU A 58 -0.45 -8.02 20.54
C LEU A 58 0.27 -7.10 19.56
N GLY A 59 -0.42 -6.07 19.06
CA GLY A 59 0.20 -5.06 18.19
C GLY A 59 1.34 -4.30 18.88
N GLN A 60 1.26 -4.06 20.18
CA GLN A 60 2.35 -3.48 20.97
C GLN A 60 3.55 -4.44 21.07
N ALA A 61 3.31 -5.74 21.24
CA ALA A 61 4.36 -6.77 21.21
C ALA A 61 5.08 -6.79 19.85
N VAL A 62 4.32 -6.67 18.74
CA VAL A 62 4.91 -6.52 17.39
C VAL A 62 5.76 -5.27 17.29
N LYS A 63 5.25 -4.10 17.72
CA LYS A 63 5.99 -2.82 17.69
C LYS A 63 7.26 -2.87 18.55
N ARG A 64 7.22 -3.57 19.68
CA ARG A 64 8.40 -3.79 20.52
C ARG A 64 9.46 -4.58 19.76
N ALA A 65 9.08 -5.73 19.18
CA ALA A 65 10.01 -6.55 18.41
C ALA A 65 10.60 -5.83 17.19
N LEU A 66 9.82 -4.94 16.54
CA LEU A 66 10.30 -4.11 15.41
C LEU A 66 11.42 -3.15 15.85
N ARG A 67 11.28 -2.51 17.01
CA ARG A 67 12.29 -1.58 17.54
C ARG A 67 13.62 -2.26 17.87
N GLU A 68 13.57 -3.54 18.21
CA GLU A 68 14.75 -4.32 18.59
C GLU A 68 15.49 -4.94 17.38
N ILE A 69 14.97 -4.80 16.15
CA ILE A 69 15.62 -5.38 14.95
C ILE A 69 17.08 -4.89 14.81
N PRO A 70 17.41 -3.58 14.92
CA PRO A 70 18.79 -3.12 14.79
C PRO A 70 19.72 -3.64 15.87
N ASP A 71 19.22 -3.80 17.10
CA ASP A 71 20.00 -4.28 18.24
C ASP A 71 20.38 -5.76 18.08
N ILE A 72 19.47 -6.56 17.51
CA ILE A 72 19.65 -8.00 17.33
C ILE A 72 20.41 -8.31 16.04
N HIS A 73 20.21 -7.50 15.04
CA HIS A 73 20.76 -7.65 13.70
C HIS A 73 21.38 -6.32 13.24
N PRO A 74 22.60 -5.96 13.67
CA PRO A 74 23.21 -4.66 13.36
C PRO A 74 23.32 -4.34 11.88
N SER A 75 23.38 -5.37 11.03
CA SER A 75 23.38 -5.22 9.56
C SER A 75 21.98 -4.98 8.96
N LEU A 76 20.91 -5.01 9.77
CA LEU A 76 19.54 -4.77 9.31
C LEU A 76 19.04 -3.43 9.84
N ARG A 77 18.48 -2.62 8.93
CA ARG A 77 17.81 -1.37 9.26
C ARG A 77 16.35 -1.43 8.87
N LEU A 78 15.47 -1.11 9.81
CA LEU A 78 14.04 -0.94 9.56
C LEU A 78 13.81 0.49 9.08
N TYR A 79 13.46 0.67 7.80
CA TYR A 79 13.17 1.99 7.24
C TYR A 79 11.76 2.45 7.60
N GLN A 80 10.78 1.57 7.43
CA GLN A 80 9.39 1.85 7.72
C GLN A 80 8.59 0.56 7.92
N TYR A 81 7.46 0.67 8.59
CA TYR A 81 6.49 -0.41 8.70
C TYR A 81 5.06 0.11 8.66
N ALA A 82 4.12 -0.76 8.29
CA ALA A 82 2.69 -0.54 8.47
C ALA A 82 2.09 -1.74 9.20
N LEU A 83 1.66 -1.53 10.44
CA LEU A 83 0.94 -2.53 11.21
C LEU A 83 -0.54 -2.43 10.89
N MET A 84 -1.07 -3.46 10.23
CA MET A 84 -2.47 -3.57 9.87
C MET A 84 -3.19 -4.55 10.81
N PRO A 85 -4.51 -4.60 10.85
CA PRO A 85 -5.23 -5.52 11.75
C PRO A 85 -4.87 -7.00 11.56
N ASP A 86 -4.58 -7.41 10.34
CA ASP A 86 -4.39 -8.81 9.93
C ASP A 86 -3.01 -9.11 9.35
N HIS A 87 -2.17 -8.11 9.16
CA HIS A 87 -0.82 -8.27 8.63
C HIS A 87 0.13 -7.14 9.03
N LEU A 88 1.42 -7.38 8.80
CA LEU A 88 2.49 -6.41 9.00
C LEU A 88 3.27 -6.27 7.71
N HIS A 89 3.43 -5.04 7.24
CA HIS A 89 4.41 -4.66 6.22
C HIS A 89 5.66 -4.09 6.88
N MET A 90 6.83 -4.48 6.37
CA MET A 90 8.13 -3.94 6.79
C MET A 90 8.98 -3.63 5.57
N LEU A 91 9.64 -2.49 5.57
CA LEU A 91 10.71 -2.15 4.63
C LEU A 91 12.05 -2.27 5.38
N LEU A 92 12.76 -3.36 5.11
CA LEU A 92 14.04 -3.70 5.73
C LEU A 92 15.18 -3.52 4.74
N SER A 93 16.26 -2.88 5.17
CA SER A 93 17.52 -2.80 4.43
C SER A 93 18.58 -3.68 5.09
N ALA A 94 19.17 -4.58 4.33
CA ALA A 94 20.45 -5.19 4.64
C ALA A 94 21.55 -4.23 4.17
N GLU A 95 22.16 -3.49 5.10
CA GLU A 95 23.16 -2.46 4.77
C GLU A 95 24.57 -3.04 4.57
N ALA A 96 24.77 -4.28 4.99
CA ALA A 96 25.96 -5.10 4.76
C ALA A 96 25.51 -6.55 4.45
N PRO A 97 26.38 -7.40 3.92
CA PRO A 97 26.11 -8.82 3.79
C PRO A 97 25.70 -9.41 5.15
N LEU A 98 24.67 -10.24 5.13
CA LEU A 98 24.13 -10.89 6.32
C LEU A 98 24.90 -12.19 6.60
N ASP A 99 25.09 -12.51 7.88
CA ASP A 99 25.64 -13.78 8.37
C ASP A 99 24.73 -14.99 8.04
N GLU A 100 23.41 -14.75 7.94
CA GLU A 100 22.39 -15.73 7.57
C GLU A 100 21.37 -15.09 6.64
N ILE A 101 20.65 -15.89 5.86
CA ILE A 101 19.60 -15.41 4.96
C ILE A 101 18.52 -14.60 5.71
N ILE A 102 17.97 -13.58 5.06
CA ILE A 102 16.92 -12.70 5.64
C ILE A 102 15.76 -13.52 6.23
N GLY A 103 15.44 -14.68 5.66
CA GLY A 103 14.39 -15.56 6.14
C GLY A 103 14.62 -16.04 7.58
N ARG A 104 15.88 -16.27 7.98
CA ARG A 104 16.25 -16.65 9.34
C ARG A 104 16.03 -15.49 10.30
N LYS A 105 16.41 -14.27 9.89
CA LYS A 105 16.18 -13.04 10.67
C LYS A 105 14.69 -12.80 10.93
N ILE A 106 13.85 -13.02 9.91
CA ILE A 106 12.40 -12.94 10.05
C ILE A 106 11.84 -14.03 10.98
N ALA A 107 12.40 -15.23 10.96
CA ALA A 107 12.00 -16.27 11.90
C ALA A 107 12.30 -15.87 13.36
N ILE A 108 13.47 -15.30 13.63
CA ILE A 108 13.83 -14.76 14.95
C ILE A 108 12.87 -13.66 15.38
N PHE A 109 12.55 -12.71 14.49
CA PHE A 109 11.54 -11.68 14.76
C PHE A 109 10.20 -12.29 15.18
N LYS A 110 9.68 -13.29 14.45
CA LYS A 110 8.42 -13.97 14.79
C LYS A 110 8.47 -14.63 16.18
N VAL A 111 9.57 -15.28 16.51
CA VAL A 111 9.77 -15.92 17.84
C VAL A 111 9.73 -14.87 18.93
N ARG A 112 10.36 -13.69 18.74
CA ARG A 112 10.33 -12.60 19.73
C ARG A 112 8.92 -12.05 19.93
N VAL A 113 8.15 -11.86 18.86
CA VAL A 113 6.74 -11.44 18.99
C VAL A 113 5.94 -12.47 19.81
N ASN A 114 6.10 -13.76 19.52
CA ASN A 114 5.47 -14.83 20.29
C ASN A 114 5.84 -14.74 21.78
N ARG A 115 7.10 -14.51 22.08
CA ARG A 115 7.60 -14.39 23.46
C ARG A 115 7.01 -13.16 24.18
N TYR A 116 6.95 -12.01 23.50
CA TYR A 116 6.43 -10.77 24.12
C TYR A 116 4.92 -10.82 24.38
N HIS A 117 4.19 -11.51 23.54
CA HIS A 117 2.74 -11.69 23.72
C HIS A 117 2.37 -12.92 24.58
N GLY A 118 3.31 -13.86 24.77
CA GLY A 118 3.03 -15.12 25.47
C GLY A 118 2.24 -16.14 24.66
N THR A 119 2.07 -15.93 23.36
CA THR A 119 1.28 -16.80 22.46
C THR A 119 2.14 -17.30 21.31
N ARG A 120 2.07 -18.59 21.01
CA ARG A 120 2.78 -19.19 19.87
C ARG A 120 1.93 -19.01 18.58
N GLY A 121 2.65 -19.02 17.44
CA GLY A 121 1.98 -19.05 16.14
C GLY A 121 1.28 -17.72 15.76
N VAL A 122 1.74 -16.58 16.26
CA VAL A 122 1.14 -15.26 15.94
C VAL A 122 1.11 -14.99 14.44
N PHE A 123 2.16 -15.35 13.72
CA PHE A 123 2.22 -15.21 12.26
C PHE A 123 2.09 -16.54 11.56
N MET A 124 1.46 -16.53 10.39
CA MET A 124 1.41 -17.67 9.49
C MET A 124 2.82 -18.15 9.12
N LYS A 125 2.93 -19.43 8.72
CA LYS A 125 4.18 -20.00 8.22
C LYS A 125 4.64 -19.26 6.97
N GLY A 126 5.94 -18.97 6.89
CA GLY A 126 6.51 -18.22 5.77
C GLY A 126 6.26 -16.71 5.84
N PHE A 127 6.56 -16.00 4.76
CA PHE A 127 6.31 -14.59 4.53
C PHE A 127 6.40 -14.28 3.05
N ASN A 128 5.81 -13.18 2.63
CA ASN A 128 5.98 -12.64 1.28
C ASN A 128 7.10 -11.59 1.30
N ASP A 129 7.99 -11.64 0.30
CA ASP A 129 9.05 -10.65 0.12
C ASP A 129 9.04 -10.12 -1.32
N GLN A 130 9.35 -8.86 -1.43
CA GLN A 130 9.65 -8.18 -2.68
C GLN A 130 11.03 -7.56 -2.58
N ILE A 131 11.93 -7.97 -3.47
CA ILE A 131 13.28 -7.43 -3.61
C ILE A 131 13.15 -6.05 -4.28
N ILE A 132 13.69 -5.02 -3.64
CA ILE A 132 13.64 -3.65 -4.14
C ILE A 132 14.95 -3.35 -4.86
N GLY A 133 14.86 -3.28 -6.18
CA GLY A 133 16.02 -2.92 -7.02
C GLY A 133 16.40 -1.45 -6.88
N PRO A 134 17.63 -1.08 -7.33
CA PRO A 134 18.19 0.26 -7.16
C PRO A 134 17.40 1.35 -7.88
N ASN A 135 16.68 1.00 -8.94
CA ASN A 135 15.90 1.95 -9.75
C ASN A 135 14.47 2.16 -9.21
N ARG A 136 14.11 1.57 -8.07
CA ARG A 136 12.76 1.71 -7.51
C ARG A 136 12.66 2.93 -6.61
N ASP A 137 11.64 3.75 -6.84
CA ASP A 137 11.36 4.91 -6.00
C ASP A 137 10.93 4.47 -4.59
N LEU A 138 11.83 4.62 -3.63
CA LEU A 138 11.56 4.36 -2.22
C LEU A 138 10.50 5.31 -1.65
N GLY A 139 10.41 6.53 -2.16
CA GLY A 139 9.40 7.50 -1.74
C GLY A 139 7.99 6.99 -1.99
N THR A 140 7.76 6.33 -3.12
CA THR A 140 6.48 5.66 -3.41
C THR A 140 6.18 4.53 -2.44
N LEU A 141 7.18 3.73 -2.03
CA LEU A 141 6.99 2.68 -1.02
C LEU A 141 6.71 3.26 0.37
N PHE A 142 7.39 4.33 0.76
CA PHE A 142 7.12 5.03 2.01
C PHE A 142 5.69 5.57 2.05
N ARG A 143 5.24 6.25 1.00
CA ARG A 143 3.84 6.70 0.90
C ARG A 143 2.87 5.53 0.96
N TYR A 144 3.12 4.46 0.19
CA TYR A 144 2.29 3.26 0.22
C TYR A 144 2.13 2.69 1.63
N LEU A 145 3.22 2.54 2.38
CA LEU A 145 3.18 2.01 3.75
C LEU A 145 2.44 2.95 4.72
N ARG A 146 2.72 4.26 4.64
CA ARG A 146 2.05 5.28 5.45
C ARG A 146 0.54 5.28 5.22
N ASP A 147 0.12 5.18 3.96
CA ASP A 147 -1.26 5.36 3.56
C ASP A 147 -2.12 4.07 3.68
N ASN A 148 -1.52 2.95 4.09
CA ASN A 148 -2.26 1.68 4.27
C ASN A 148 -3.46 1.80 5.23
N PRO A 149 -3.38 2.43 6.41
CA PRO A 149 -4.54 2.61 7.29
C PRO A 149 -5.64 3.46 6.63
N TYR A 150 -5.28 4.53 5.92
CA TYR A 150 -6.22 5.35 5.17
C TYR A 150 -6.93 4.53 4.08
N ARG A 151 -6.20 3.75 3.29
CA ARG A 151 -6.77 2.87 2.26
C ARG A 151 -7.72 1.84 2.85
N LEU A 152 -7.43 1.34 4.05
CA LEU A 152 -8.34 0.45 4.78
C LEU A 152 -9.61 1.19 5.21
N ALA A 153 -9.47 2.43 5.71
CA ALA A 153 -10.60 3.27 6.10
C ALA A 153 -11.54 3.56 4.93
N VAL A 154 -10.99 4.03 3.81
CA VAL A 154 -11.75 4.29 2.58
C VAL A 154 -12.44 3.01 2.09
N ARG A 155 -11.75 1.88 2.09
CA ARG A 155 -12.32 0.60 1.67
C ARG A 155 -13.47 0.12 2.53
N ARG A 156 -13.46 0.44 3.84
CA ARG A 156 -14.54 0.12 4.77
C ARG A 156 -15.72 1.09 4.69
N HIS A 157 -15.41 2.39 4.49
CA HIS A 157 -16.41 3.43 4.36
C HIS A 157 -17.14 3.35 3.00
N SER A 158 -16.38 3.07 1.95
CA SER A 158 -16.87 3.00 0.57
C SER A 158 -16.39 1.70 -0.10
N PRO A 159 -17.01 0.55 0.24
CA PRO A 159 -16.55 -0.76 -0.22
C PRO A 159 -16.57 -0.89 -1.76
N ASP A 160 -17.41 -0.13 -2.45
CA ASP A 160 -17.53 -0.16 -3.90
C ASP A 160 -16.38 0.54 -4.64
N PHE A 161 -15.61 1.40 -3.97
CA PHE A 161 -14.46 2.10 -4.57
C PHE A 161 -13.38 1.18 -5.13
N PHE A 162 -13.27 -0.02 -4.62
CA PHE A 162 -12.22 -0.99 -5.01
C PHE A 162 -12.83 -2.31 -5.49
N ARG A 163 -14.13 -2.31 -5.78
CA ARG A 163 -14.81 -3.48 -6.28
C ARG A 163 -14.51 -3.67 -7.76
N ARG A 164 -14.12 -4.88 -8.11
CA ARG A 164 -14.12 -5.32 -9.50
C ARG A 164 -15.50 -5.85 -9.84
N ILE A 165 -16.10 -5.30 -10.89
CA ILE A 165 -17.36 -5.78 -11.42
C ILE A 165 -17.08 -6.33 -12.82
N ASP A 166 -17.39 -7.60 -13.01
CA ASP A 166 -17.40 -8.24 -14.31
C ASP A 166 -18.79 -8.02 -14.96
N ASN A 167 -18.85 -7.93 -16.27
CA ASN A 167 -20.10 -7.79 -17.06
C ASN A 167 -20.84 -6.45 -16.86
N VAL A 168 -20.11 -5.33 -16.78
CA VAL A 168 -20.72 -3.99 -16.84
C VAL A 168 -21.17 -3.71 -18.26
N GLN A 169 -22.46 -3.39 -18.45
CA GLN A 169 -23.02 -3.04 -19.76
C GLN A 169 -22.86 -1.54 -20.01
N LEU A 170 -22.10 -1.16 -21.03
CA LEU A 170 -21.89 0.23 -21.45
C LEU A 170 -21.90 0.31 -22.99
N GLY A 171 -22.78 1.14 -23.56
CA GLY A 171 -22.82 1.35 -24.99
C GLY A 171 -23.14 0.10 -25.83
N GLY A 172 -23.84 -0.89 -25.25
CA GLY A 172 -24.16 -2.15 -25.90
C GLY A 172 -23.07 -3.21 -25.85
N GLU A 173 -21.94 -2.93 -25.21
CA GLU A 173 -20.84 -3.85 -25.02
C GLU A 173 -20.67 -4.24 -23.54
N THR A 174 -20.02 -5.39 -23.32
CA THR A 174 -19.75 -5.91 -21.97
C THR A 174 -18.31 -5.60 -21.58
N TRP A 175 -18.14 -4.90 -20.44
CA TRP A 175 -16.87 -4.45 -19.92
C TRP A 175 -16.56 -5.05 -18.54
N GLN A 176 -15.28 -5.09 -18.21
CA GLN A 176 -14.83 -5.24 -16.82
C GLN A 176 -14.50 -3.86 -16.27
N ALA A 177 -15.04 -3.52 -15.10
CA ALA A 177 -14.79 -2.25 -14.46
C ALA A 177 -14.16 -2.43 -13.07
N TYR A 178 -13.35 -1.47 -12.68
CA TYR A 178 -12.68 -1.44 -11.38
C TYR A 178 -12.57 0.00 -10.87
N GLY A 179 -12.98 0.24 -9.64
CA GLY A 179 -12.82 1.55 -8.98
C GLY A 179 -14.15 2.24 -8.70
N ASN A 180 -14.21 3.53 -8.95
CA ASN A 180 -15.30 4.41 -8.55
C ASN A 180 -16.50 4.34 -9.52
N LEU A 181 -17.12 3.18 -9.66
CA LEU A 181 -18.18 2.95 -10.64
C LEU A 181 -19.41 3.83 -10.44
N HIS A 182 -19.71 4.24 -9.19
CA HIS A 182 -20.79 5.18 -8.89
C HIS A 182 -20.62 6.55 -9.59
N LEU A 183 -19.39 6.90 -9.98
CA LEU A 183 -19.12 8.11 -10.74
C LEU A 183 -19.64 8.01 -12.21
N LEU A 184 -19.91 6.81 -12.71
CA LEU A 184 -20.49 6.62 -14.03
C LEU A 184 -21.90 7.20 -14.15
N ASP A 185 -22.62 7.31 -13.03
CA ASP A 185 -23.97 7.88 -12.99
C ASP A 185 -23.94 9.42 -12.96
N ASN A 186 -22.80 10.05 -12.73
CA ASN A 186 -22.67 11.50 -12.76
C ASN A 186 -22.90 12.01 -14.20
N PRO A 187 -23.86 12.93 -14.44
CA PRO A 187 -24.13 13.46 -15.78
C PRO A 187 -23.01 14.37 -16.31
N PHE A 188 -22.22 14.97 -15.42
CA PHE A 188 -21.14 15.90 -15.78
C PHE A 188 -19.81 15.16 -15.80
N LYS A 189 -19.38 14.73 -16.99
CA LYS A 189 -18.11 14.03 -17.21
C LYS A 189 -17.26 14.81 -18.19
N GLU A 190 -15.99 15.02 -17.86
CA GLU A 190 -14.99 15.61 -18.73
C GLU A 190 -13.89 14.63 -19.04
N GLN A 191 -13.62 14.42 -20.32
CA GLN A 191 -12.52 13.58 -20.75
C GLN A 191 -11.20 14.34 -20.64
N VAL A 192 -10.22 13.76 -19.94
CA VAL A 192 -8.84 14.28 -19.85
C VAL A 192 -7.97 13.53 -20.86
N VAL A 193 -7.58 14.24 -21.91
CA VAL A 193 -6.65 13.73 -22.96
C VAL A 193 -5.61 14.81 -23.20
N VAL A 194 -4.34 14.47 -23.03
CA VAL A 194 -3.21 15.36 -23.32
C VAL A 194 -2.42 14.80 -24.48
N HIS A 195 -2.38 15.54 -25.58
CA HIS A 195 -1.62 15.17 -26.77
C HIS A 195 -0.18 15.70 -26.69
N ARG A 196 0.76 14.93 -27.23
CA ARG A 196 2.18 15.36 -27.28
C ARG A 196 2.36 16.63 -28.12
N ALA A 197 1.51 16.84 -29.12
CA ALA A 197 1.54 17.99 -30.01
C ALA A 197 0.86 19.24 -29.45
N ASP A 198 0.22 19.17 -28.27
CA ASP A 198 -0.44 20.33 -27.69
C ASP A 198 0.56 21.41 -27.34
N SER A 199 0.24 22.67 -27.70
CA SER A 199 1.01 23.84 -27.29
C SER A 199 0.95 24.05 -25.77
N ALA A 200 1.85 24.83 -25.23
CA ALA A 200 1.82 25.20 -23.80
C ALA A 200 0.52 25.94 -23.44
N GLU A 201 0.03 26.80 -24.32
CA GLU A 201 -1.22 27.55 -24.18
C GLU A 201 -2.41 26.58 -24.15
N THR A 202 -2.53 25.69 -25.14
CA THR A 202 -3.59 24.67 -25.19
C THR A 202 -3.60 23.80 -23.93
N ARG A 203 -2.43 23.43 -23.40
CA ARG A 203 -2.33 22.64 -22.18
C ARG A 203 -2.83 23.41 -20.97
N ALA A 204 -2.48 24.69 -20.85
CA ALA A 204 -2.93 25.57 -19.77
C ALA A 204 -4.43 25.77 -19.78
N ASP A 205 -5.02 26.03 -20.94
CA ASP A 205 -6.46 26.21 -21.10
C ASP A 205 -7.24 24.94 -20.77
N ASN A 206 -6.78 23.79 -21.29
CA ASN A 206 -7.37 22.49 -20.98
C ASN A 206 -7.28 22.17 -19.48
N LEU A 207 -6.12 22.42 -18.85
CA LEU A 207 -5.94 22.21 -17.42
C LEU A 207 -6.94 23.06 -16.62
N GLY A 208 -7.05 24.36 -16.95
CA GLY A 208 -8.01 25.26 -16.29
C GLY A 208 -9.45 24.76 -16.41
N ARG A 209 -9.85 24.29 -17.59
CA ARG A 209 -11.17 23.71 -17.83
C ARG A 209 -11.43 22.46 -17.01
N TRP A 210 -10.47 21.52 -16.97
CA TRP A 210 -10.61 20.29 -16.20
C TRP A 210 -10.66 20.53 -14.69
N LEU A 211 -9.82 21.42 -14.17
CA LEU A 211 -9.86 21.77 -12.75
C LEU A 211 -11.16 22.49 -12.37
N CYS A 212 -11.65 23.39 -13.24
CA CYS A 212 -12.94 24.03 -13.03
C CYS A 212 -14.09 23.00 -13.03
N ALA A 213 -14.08 22.02 -13.94
CA ALA A 213 -15.08 20.95 -13.95
C ALA A 213 -15.04 20.12 -12.66
N ALA A 214 -13.84 19.73 -12.18
CA ALA A 214 -13.68 18.98 -10.94
C ALA A 214 -14.16 19.77 -9.71
N GLN A 215 -13.82 21.06 -9.60
CA GLN A 215 -14.25 21.94 -8.52
C GLN A 215 -15.77 22.12 -8.46
N ASN A 216 -16.45 22.03 -9.60
CA ASN A 216 -17.91 22.09 -9.71
C ASN A 216 -18.61 20.72 -9.60
N GLY A 217 -17.91 19.70 -9.11
CA GLY A 217 -18.48 18.37 -8.89
C GLY A 217 -18.55 17.49 -10.14
N GLY A 218 -17.90 17.88 -11.23
CA GLY A 218 -17.76 17.06 -12.43
C GLY A 218 -16.76 15.91 -12.23
N VAL A 219 -16.90 14.88 -13.04
CA VAL A 219 -16.02 13.70 -13.01
C VAL A 219 -15.02 13.77 -14.16
N LEU A 220 -13.74 13.72 -13.83
CA LEU A 220 -12.67 13.61 -14.81
C LEU A 220 -12.47 12.14 -15.21
N VAL A 221 -12.49 11.87 -16.51
CA VAL A 221 -12.35 10.53 -17.07
C VAL A 221 -11.08 10.44 -17.91
N SER A 222 -10.16 9.59 -17.54
CA SER A 222 -8.92 9.30 -18.27
C SER A 222 -8.33 7.97 -17.80
N PRO A 223 -7.53 7.27 -18.58
CA PRO A 223 -6.70 6.17 -18.11
C PRO A 223 -5.59 6.66 -17.15
N PHE A 224 -5.29 7.97 -17.11
CA PHE A 224 -4.24 8.59 -16.29
C PHE A 224 -2.89 7.86 -16.39
N ILE A 225 -2.47 7.53 -17.62
CA ILE A 225 -1.23 6.78 -17.88
C ILE A 225 -0.06 7.73 -18.09
N SER A 226 -0.26 8.81 -18.85
CA SER A 226 0.80 9.79 -19.15
C SER A 226 1.17 10.60 -17.91
N LYS A 227 2.36 11.22 -17.94
CA LYS A 227 2.82 12.11 -16.87
C LYS A 227 1.89 13.32 -16.70
N ASP A 228 1.48 13.89 -17.80
CA ASP A 228 0.64 15.10 -17.82
C ASP A 228 -0.79 14.79 -17.32
N GLU A 229 -1.39 13.69 -17.74
CA GLU A 229 -2.68 13.24 -17.20
C GLU A 229 -2.64 12.95 -15.70
N LYS A 230 -1.54 12.34 -15.21
CA LYS A 230 -1.33 12.12 -13.78
C LYS A 230 -1.21 13.43 -12.99
N GLU A 231 -0.62 14.45 -13.60
CA GLU A 231 -0.52 15.77 -13.00
C GLU A 231 -1.91 16.45 -12.91
N VAL A 232 -2.75 16.36 -13.96
CA VAL A 232 -4.15 16.81 -13.92
C VAL A 232 -4.90 16.14 -12.76
N ARG A 233 -4.75 14.82 -12.62
CA ARG A 233 -5.38 14.08 -11.51
C ARG A 233 -4.92 14.59 -10.16
N ARG A 234 -3.61 14.77 -9.98
CA ARG A 234 -3.03 15.25 -8.72
C ARG A 234 -3.60 16.61 -8.33
N LEU A 235 -3.66 17.55 -9.27
CA LEU A 235 -4.18 18.89 -9.03
C LEU A 235 -5.69 18.90 -8.76
N ALA A 236 -6.45 18.01 -9.36
CA ALA A 236 -7.89 17.88 -9.13
C ALA A 236 -8.23 17.21 -7.78
N GLU A 237 -7.28 16.46 -7.18
CA GLU A 237 -7.43 15.83 -5.86
C GLU A 237 -7.00 16.76 -4.69
N GLU A 238 -6.40 17.92 -4.97
CA GLU A 238 -6.00 18.95 -3.99
C GLU A 238 -7.15 19.90 -3.65
#